data_06eee51e4b13b2cdeec024cdad9653ba
#
_entry.id   06eee51e4b13b2cdeec024cdad9653ba
#
_cell.length_a   1.000
_cell.length_b   1.000
_cell.length_c   1.000
_cell.angle_alpha   90.00
_cell.angle_beta   90.00
_cell.angle_gamma   90.00
#
_symmetry.space_group_name_H-M   'P 1'
#
loop_
_entity.id
_entity.type
_entity.pdbx_description
1 polymer ?
#
loop_
_entity_poly.entity_id
_entity_poly.type
_entity_poly.pdbx_seq_one_letter_code
_entity_poly.pdbx_strand_id
1 'polypeptide(L)'
;MLPTITRPTGTIEIVTDLDTLNQSRELSKKLEQLETEPTSGLTEKELSTRAGNAKKLRKDLEQVVRTIREHTLILEVRGLNASMWEQLVAANTSMEDGQPKQDMLALIRDAVTHMATGAHMQPTPDEPLEFNEAELSGLLDQMPDSQLVSMMPIVQQLNTPAVSLPKA
;
A
#
# COMPACT_ATOMS: atom_id res chain seq x y z
N MET A 1 -37.76 -3.90 -15.15
CA MET A 1 -36.28 -3.81 -15.18
C MET A 1 -35.77 -3.90 -13.75
N LEU A 2 -34.79 -4.74 -13.49
CA LEU A 2 -34.15 -4.84 -12.16
C LEU A 2 -33.05 -3.77 -12.00
N PRO A 3 -32.84 -3.25 -10.79
CA PRO A 3 -31.76 -2.29 -10.53
C PRO A 3 -30.38 -2.94 -10.70
N THR A 4 -29.41 -2.13 -11.08
CA THR A 4 -28.03 -2.55 -11.18
C THR A 4 -27.34 -2.45 -9.80
N ILE A 5 -26.56 -3.46 -9.43
CA ILE A 5 -25.77 -3.43 -8.20
C ILE A 5 -24.46 -2.67 -8.48
N THR A 6 -24.22 -1.60 -7.72
CA THR A 6 -22.97 -0.86 -7.77
C THR A 6 -21.95 -1.52 -6.84
N ARG A 7 -20.80 -1.88 -7.39
CA ARG A 7 -19.70 -2.47 -6.62
C ARG A 7 -18.85 -1.40 -5.96
N PRO A 8 -18.33 -1.66 -4.74
CA PRO A 8 -17.49 -0.71 -4.03
C PRO A 8 -16.17 -0.46 -4.76
N THR A 9 -15.67 0.75 -4.64
CA THR A 9 -14.40 1.19 -5.21
C THR A 9 -13.44 1.64 -4.13
N GLY A 10 -12.16 1.66 -4.44
CA GLY A 10 -11.11 2.12 -3.55
C GLY A 10 -9.83 2.44 -4.32
N THR A 11 -8.79 2.73 -3.58
CA THR A 11 -7.46 3.01 -4.12
C THR A 11 -6.40 2.21 -3.39
N ILE A 12 -5.35 1.83 -4.12
CA ILE A 12 -4.16 1.18 -3.58
C ILE A 12 -2.96 2.05 -3.91
N GLU A 13 -2.15 2.36 -2.90
CA GLU A 13 -0.89 3.06 -3.09
C GLU A 13 0.24 2.04 -3.28
N ILE A 14 1.00 2.20 -4.36
CA ILE A 14 2.16 1.37 -4.68
C ILE A 14 3.40 2.26 -4.71
N VAL A 15 4.27 2.12 -3.73
CA VAL A 15 5.57 2.79 -3.71
C VAL A 15 6.51 2.05 -4.65
N THR A 16 6.97 2.73 -5.69
CA THR A 16 7.86 2.13 -6.71
C THR A 16 9.34 2.34 -6.41
N ASP A 17 9.69 3.38 -5.65
CA ASP A 17 11.06 3.65 -5.20
C ASP A 17 11.29 3.12 -3.78
N LEU A 18 11.61 1.83 -3.70
CA LEU A 18 11.82 1.13 -2.43
C LEU A 18 13.11 1.53 -1.72
N ASP A 19 14.11 1.97 -2.47
CA ASP A 19 15.38 2.45 -1.89
C ASP A 19 15.16 3.76 -1.11
N THR A 20 14.48 4.71 -1.71
CA THR A 20 14.10 5.96 -1.05
C THR A 20 13.15 5.72 0.14
N LEU A 21 12.24 4.75 0.03
CA LEU A 21 11.38 4.32 1.14
C LEU A 21 12.23 3.82 2.32
N ASN A 22 13.26 3.02 2.04
CA ASN A 22 14.17 2.52 3.06
C ASN A 22 14.95 3.65 3.74
N GLN A 23 15.44 4.63 2.96
CA GLN A 23 16.09 5.84 3.49
C GLN A 23 15.18 6.62 4.44
N SER A 24 13.89 6.75 4.10
CA SER A 24 12.91 7.43 4.96
C SER A 24 12.73 6.73 6.31
N ARG A 25 12.74 5.41 6.32
CA ARG A 25 12.65 4.60 7.56
C ARG A 25 13.89 4.80 8.45
N GLU A 26 15.08 4.82 7.84
CA GLU A 26 16.32 5.07 8.58
C GLU A 26 16.36 6.48 9.18
N LEU A 27 15.95 7.50 8.42
CA LEU A 27 15.84 8.86 8.93
C LEU A 27 14.82 9.01 10.05
N SER A 28 13.63 8.39 9.90
CA SER A 28 12.62 8.35 10.95
C SER A 28 13.14 7.70 12.22
N LYS A 29 13.85 6.60 12.10
CA LYS A 29 14.44 5.89 13.24
C LYS A 29 15.50 6.73 13.96
N LYS A 30 16.37 7.41 13.21
CA LYS A 30 17.37 8.33 13.78
C LYS A 30 16.72 9.49 14.51
N LEU A 31 15.67 10.08 13.93
CA LEU A 31 14.92 11.18 14.54
C LEU A 31 14.25 10.73 15.84
N GLU A 32 13.58 9.58 15.83
CA GLU A 32 12.94 8.99 17.01
C GLU A 32 13.96 8.73 18.13
N GLN A 33 15.12 8.15 17.79
CA GLN A 33 16.20 7.95 18.75
C GLN A 33 16.67 9.27 19.37
N LEU A 34 16.86 10.29 18.56
CA LEU A 34 17.30 11.60 19.02
C LEU A 34 16.25 12.27 19.94
N GLU A 35 14.97 12.13 19.64
CA GLU A 35 13.86 12.70 20.42
C GLU A 35 13.60 11.95 21.73
N THR A 36 13.89 10.65 21.77
CA THR A 36 13.67 9.80 22.96
C THR A 36 14.88 9.71 23.91
N GLU A 37 16.06 10.15 23.49
CA GLU A 37 17.23 10.20 24.36
C GLU A 37 17.02 11.14 25.57
N PRO A 38 17.47 10.75 26.79
CA PRO A 38 17.33 11.59 27.96
C PRO A 38 18.06 12.94 27.79
N THR A 39 17.44 14.01 28.25
CA THR A 39 17.99 15.37 28.21
C THR A 39 18.67 15.79 29.52
N SER A 40 18.49 15.02 30.60
CA SER A 40 19.06 15.28 31.90
C SER A 40 20.59 15.16 31.86
N GLY A 41 21.26 16.18 32.39
CA GLY A 41 22.73 16.24 32.46
C GLY A 41 23.40 16.83 31.21
N LEU A 42 22.64 17.26 30.19
CA LEU A 42 23.19 17.96 29.03
C LEU A 42 23.40 19.46 29.30
N THR A 43 24.47 20.00 28.74
CA THR A 43 24.71 21.43 28.72
C THR A 43 23.79 22.15 27.75
N GLU A 44 23.61 23.45 27.91
CA GLU A 44 22.79 24.27 26.99
C GLU A 44 23.29 24.18 25.53
N LYS A 45 24.61 24.12 25.34
CA LYS A 45 25.23 23.95 24.02
C LYS A 45 24.90 22.60 23.41
N GLU A 46 24.94 21.53 24.20
CA GLU A 46 24.56 20.16 23.74
C GLU A 46 23.07 20.07 23.39
N LEU A 47 22.20 20.69 24.18
CA LEU A 47 20.77 20.80 23.89
C LEU A 47 20.51 21.57 22.59
N SER A 48 21.20 22.68 22.37
CA SER A 48 21.10 23.46 21.14
C SER A 48 21.56 22.70 19.90
N THR A 49 22.69 21.99 20.00
CA THR A 49 23.22 21.13 18.93
C THR A 49 22.23 20.01 18.60
N ARG A 50 21.66 19.38 19.62
CA ARG A 50 20.65 18.31 19.45
C ARG A 50 19.40 18.84 18.77
N ALA A 51 18.89 19.99 19.16
CA ALA A 51 17.74 20.62 18.52
C ALA A 51 18.01 20.96 17.04
N GLY A 52 19.21 21.43 16.73
CA GLY A 52 19.65 21.69 15.35
C GLY A 52 19.73 20.41 14.52
N ASN A 53 20.25 19.32 15.07
CA ASN A 53 20.31 18.01 14.42
C ASN A 53 18.91 17.45 14.17
N ALA A 54 18.00 17.55 15.14
CA ALA A 54 16.60 17.12 14.97
C ALA A 54 15.90 17.90 13.86
N LYS A 55 16.10 19.21 13.79
CA LYS A 55 15.54 20.08 12.74
C LYS A 55 16.06 19.68 11.35
N LYS A 56 17.35 19.39 11.24
CA LYS A 56 17.96 18.92 9.99
C LYS A 56 17.38 17.57 9.56
N LEU A 57 17.27 16.62 10.47
CA LEU A 57 16.70 15.30 10.18
C LEU A 57 15.24 15.39 9.74
N ARG A 58 14.42 16.25 10.34
CA ARG A 58 13.04 16.49 9.90
C ARG A 58 12.99 17.05 8.48
N LYS A 59 13.85 18.01 8.17
CA LYS A 59 13.94 18.60 6.84
C LYS A 59 14.36 17.56 5.79
N ASP A 60 15.37 16.75 6.10
CA ASP A 60 15.84 15.68 5.22
C ASP A 60 14.74 14.63 5.02
N LEU A 61 14.01 14.25 6.08
CA LEU A 61 12.90 13.33 6.02
C LEU A 61 11.75 13.89 5.16
N GLU A 62 11.39 15.15 5.29
CA GLU A 62 10.38 15.81 4.46
C GLU A 62 10.75 15.76 2.97
N GLN A 63 12.03 15.99 2.65
CA GLN A 63 12.51 15.92 1.29
C GLN A 63 12.42 14.49 0.73
N VAL A 64 12.83 13.48 1.51
CA VAL A 64 12.77 12.07 1.12
C VAL A 64 11.31 11.63 0.93
N VAL A 65 10.41 12.01 1.84
CA VAL A 65 8.97 11.71 1.72
C VAL A 65 8.37 12.33 0.46
N ARG A 66 8.79 13.54 0.09
CA ARG A 66 8.36 14.19 -1.15
C ARG A 66 8.79 13.37 -2.37
N THR A 67 10.04 12.92 -2.40
CA THR A 67 10.56 12.04 -3.47
C THR A 67 9.78 10.72 -3.55
N ILE A 68 9.45 10.11 -2.41
CA ILE A 68 8.62 8.89 -2.39
C ILE A 68 7.26 9.13 -3.04
N ARG A 69 6.61 10.24 -2.72
CA ARG A 69 5.30 10.59 -3.31
C ARG A 69 5.36 10.78 -4.81
N GLU A 70 6.44 11.35 -5.32
CA GLU A 70 6.69 11.50 -6.77
C GLU A 70 6.78 10.14 -7.48
N HIS A 71 7.18 9.09 -6.77
CA HIS A 71 7.33 7.72 -7.26
C HIS A 71 6.27 6.77 -6.67
N THR A 72 5.13 7.29 -6.24
CA THR A 72 4.02 6.48 -5.75
C THR A 72 2.93 6.41 -6.82
N LEU A 73 2.60 5.20 -7.21
CA LEU A 73 1.48 4.89 -8.11
C LEU A 73 0.20 4.77 -7.29
N ILE A 74 -0.85 5.43 -7.71
CA ILE A 74 -2.20 5.24 -7.20
C ILE A 74 -2.97 4.37 -8.18
N LEU A 75 -3.39 3.20 -7.72
CA LEU A 75 -4.18 2.27 -8.50
C LEU A 75 -5.65 2.38 -8.05
N GLU A 76 -6.52 2.70 -8.98
CA GLU A 76 -7.97 2.69 -8.75
C GLU A 76 -8.49 1.28 -8.92
N VAL A 77 -9.26 0.80 -7.95
CA VAL A 77 -9.76 -0.57 -7.93
C VAL A 77 -11.26 -0.61 -7.66
N ARG A 78 -11.90 -1.66 -8.17
CA ARG A 78 -13.31 -1.95 -7.94
C ARG A 78 -13.47 -3.40 -7.51
N GLY A 79 -14.34 -3.64 -6.53
CA GLY A 79 -14.69 -4.98 -6.10
C GLY A 79 -15.20 -5.84 -7.24
N LEU A 80 -14.80 -7.10 -7.25
CA LEU A 80 -15.25 -8.11 -8.21
C LEU A 80 -16.67 -8.61 -7.84
N ASN A 81 -17.37 -9.18 -8.80
CA ASN A 81 -18.59 -9.94 -8.48
C ASN A 81 -18.22 -11.25 -7.74
N ALA A 82 -19.20 -11.83 -7.05
CA ALA A 82 -18.97 -13.02 -6.22
C ALA A 82 -18.40 -14.20 -7.05
N SER A 83 -18.92 -14.41 -8.25
CA SER A 83 -18.47 -15.50 -9.13
C SER A 83 -16.99 -15.36 -9.52
N MET A 84 -16.56 -14.15 -9.88
CA MET A 84 -15.16 -13.89 -10.23
C MET A 84 -14.26 -14.04 -9.01
N TRP A 85 -14.68 -13.50 -7.86
CA TRP A 85 -13.94 -13.64 -6.62
C TRP A 85 -13.74 -15.11 -6.21
N GLU A 86 -14.82 -15.90 -6.24
CA GLU A 86 -14.77 -17.33 -5.95
C GLU A 86 -13.85 -18.10 -6.91
N GLN A 87 -13.85 -17.75 -8.20
CA GLN A 87 -12.95 -18.36 -9.19
C GLN A 87 -11.48 -18.05 -8.86
N LEU A 88 -11.15 -16.82 -8.47
CA LEU A 88 -9.79 -16.45 -8.09
C LEU A 88 -9.34 -17.16 -6.82
N VAL A 89 -10.21 -17.24 -5.82
CA VAL A 89 -9.93 -17.99 -4.59
C VAL A 89 -9.66 -19.46 -4.91
N ALA A 90 -10.50 -20.10 -5.72
CA ALA A 90 -10.32 -21.48 -6.13
C ALA A 90 -9.03 -21.71 -6.93
N ALA A 91 -8.72 -20.81 -7.86
CA ALA A 91 -7.49 -20.88 -8.68
C ALA A 91 -6.20 -20.78 -7.84
N ASN A 92 -6.27 -20.11 -6.71
CA ASN A 92 -5.12 -19.90 -5.79
C ASN A 92 -5.20 -20.78 -4.53
N THR A 93 -6.04 -21.82 -4.55
CA THR A 93 -6.15 -22.78 -3.46
C THR A 93 -5.78 -24.17 -3.99
N SER A 94 -4.83 -24.84 -3.33
CA SER A 94 -4.41 -26.21 -3.62
C SER A 94 -4.74 -27.13 -2.45
N MET A 95 -4.70 -28.43 -2.69
CA MET A 95 -4.84 -29.44 -1.63
C MET A 95 -3.45 -29.96 -1.27
N GLU A 96 -3.03 -29.76 -0.03
CA GLU A 96 -1.82 -30.38 0.55
C GLU A 96 -2.23 -31.27 1.71
N ASP A 97 -1.82 -32.52 1.67
CA ASP A 97 -2.12 -33.54 2.73
C ASP A 97 -3.61 -33.60 3.11
N GLY A 98 -4.49 -33.44 2.10
CA GLY A 98 -5.94 -33.46 2.31
C GLY A 98 -6.52 -32.18 2.91
N GLN A 99 -5.71 -31.14 3.09
CA GLN A 99 -6.15 -29.82 3.62
C GLN A 99 -6.05 -28.75 2.51
N PRO A 100 -7.02 -27.82 2.43
CA PRO A 100 -6.94 -26.72 1.50
C PRO A 100 -5.84 -25.73 1.96
N LYS A 101 -4.96 -25.38 1.04
CA LYS A 101 -3.91 -24.38 1.23
C LYS A 101 -4.05 -23.28 0.20
N GLN A 102 -4.22 -22.07 0.67
CA GLN A 102 -4.35 -20.89 -0.17
C GLN A 102 -3.01 -20.19 -0.34
N ASP A 103 -2.65 -19.91 -1.59
CA ASP A 103 -1.53 -19.01 -1.91
C ASP A 103 -2.03 -17.57 -1.84
N MET A 104 -1.84 -16.94 -0.69
CA MET A 104 -2.32 -15.61 -0.39
C MET A 104 -1.69 -14.54 -1.28
N LEU A 105 -0.40 -14.64 -1.55
CA LEU A 105 0.31 -13.65 -2.38
C LEU A 105 -0.12 -13.73 -3.83
N ALA A 106 -0.27 -14.93 -4.37
CA ALA A 106 -0.82 -15.14 -5.71
C ALA A 106 -2.26 -14.65 -5.82
N LEU A 107 -3.09 -14.91 -4.81
CA LEU A 107 -4.47 -14.42 -4.77
C LEU A 107 -4.53 -12.88 -4.79
N ILE A 108 -3.70 -12.21 -4.01
CA ILE A 108 -3.66 -10.74 -3.99
C ILE A 108 -3.26 -10.19 -5.36
N ARG A 109 -2.21 -10.73 -5.99
CA ARG A 109 -1.78 -10.30 -7.33
C ARG A 109 -2.89 -10.47 -8.36
N ASP A 110 -3.51 -11.64 -8.41
CA ASP A 110 -4.60 -11.94 -9.35
C ASP A 110 -5.81 -11.04 -9.10
N ALA A 111 -6.20 -10.88 -7.83
CA ALA A 111 -7.33 -10.05 -7.47
C ALA A 111 -7.10 -8.58 -7.86
N VAL A 112 -5.96 -8.00 -7.49
CA VAL A 112 -5.63 -6.60 -7.81
C VAL A 112 -5.58 -6.38 -9.31
N THR A 113 -5.01 -7.31 -10.07
CA THR A 113 -4.96 -7.24 -11.54
C THR A 113 -6.36 -7.16 -12.15
N HIS A 114 -7.32 -7.95 -11.65
CA HIS A 114 -8.70 -7.94 -12.16
C HIS A 114 -9.56 -6.80 -11.58
N MET A 115 -9.22 -6.29 -10.40
CA MET A 115 -9.92 -5.18 -9.75
C MET A 115 -9.53 -3.81 -10.32
N ALA A 116 -8.35 -3.68 -10.91
CA ALA A 116 -7.83 -2.41 -11.40
C ALA A 116 -8.69 -1.80 -12.51
N THR A 117 -9.05 -0.53 -12.33
CA THR A 117 -9.87 0.23 -13.29
C THR A 117 -9.16 1.45 -13.84
N GLY A 118 -8.10 1.91 -13.19
CA GLY A 118 -7.31 3.06 -13.61
C GLY A 118 -6.07 3.22 -12.75
N ALA A 119 -5.17 4.06 -13.18
CA ALA A 119 -3.95 4.38 -12.43
C ALA A 119 -3.47 5.80 -12.76
N HIS A 120 -2.79 6.42 -11.80
CA HIS A 120 -2.08 7.69 -11.98
C HIS A 120 -0.93 7.76 -10.98
N MET A 121 0.04 8.64 -11.26
CA MET A 121 1.06 8.96 -10.25
C MET A 121 0.47 9.91 -9.20
N GLN A 122 0.87 9.78 -7.95
CA GLN A 122 0.33 10.57 -6.84
C GLN A 122 0.38 12.09 -7.06
N PRO A 123 1.48 12.68 -7.59
CA PRO A 123 1.53 14.13 -7.81
C PRO A 123 0.73 14.62 -9.01
N THR A 124 0.30 13.72 -9.91
CA THR A 124 -0.41 14.06 -11.15
C THR A 124 -1.73 13.29 -11.29
N PRO A 125 -2.71 13.50 -10.38
CA PRO A 125 -3.95 12.73 -10.37
C PRO A 125 -4.83 12.93 -11.62
N ASP A 126 -4.63 14.03 -12.35
CA ASP A 126 -5.37 14.34 -13.58
C ASP A 126 -4.72 13.76 -14.84
N GLU A 127 -3.59 13.09 -14.71
CA GLU A 127 -2.87 12.44 -15.80
C GLU A 127 -2.98 10.90 -15.68
N PRO A 128 -4.04 10.28 -16.26
CA PRO A 128 -4.21 8.84 -16.18
C PRO A 128 -3.09 8.11 -16.93
N LEU A 129 -2.62 7.02 -16.33
CA LEU A 129 -1.68 6.11 -16.96
C LEU A 129 -2.45 5.02 -17.71
N GLU A 130 -2.04 4.74 -18.93
CA GLU A 130 -2.52 3.58 -19.68
C GLU A 130 -1.69 2.35 -19.28
N PHE A 131 -2.36 1.24 -19.06
CA PHE A 131 -1.73 -0.04 -18.76
C PHE A 131 -2.65 -1.19 -19.17
N ASN A 132 -2.07 -2.36 -19.34
CA ASN A 132 -2.79 -3.62 -19.54
C ASN A 132 -2.55 -4.58 -18.38
N GLU A 133 -3.29 -5.69 -18.36
CA GLU A 133 -3.18 -6.69 -17.29
C GLU A 133 -1.76 -7.27 -17.17
N ALA A 134 -1.07 -7.48 -18.29
CA ALA A 134 0.28 -8.04 -18.29
C ALA A 134 1.30 -7.07 -17.66
N GLU A 135 1.19 -5.78 -17.95
CA GLU A 135 2.04 -4.74 -17.36
C GLU A 135 1.80 -4.61 -15.85
N LEU A 136 0.54 -4.61 -15.43
CA LEU A 136 0.20 -4.55 -14.01
C LEU A 136 0.65 -5.82 -13.28
N SER A 137 0.41 -6.99 -13.83
CA SER A 137 0.88 -8.26 -13.26
C SER A 137 2.41 -8.27 -13.12
N GLY A 138 3.12 -7.80 -14.14
CA GLY A 138 4.58 -7.67 -14.10
C GLY A 138 5.08 -6.70 -13.02
N LEU A 139 4.37 -5.60 -12.79
CA LEU A 139 4.66 -4.68 -11.69
C LEU A 139 4.46 -5.35 -10.32
N LEU A 140 3.32 -6.02 -10.13
CA LEU A 140 2.99 -6.71 -8.89
C LEU A 140 3.97 -7.85 -8.57
N ASP A 141 4.48 -8.55 -9.59
CA ASP A 141 5.48 -9.60 -9.43
C ASP A 141 6.84 -9.08 -8.92
N GLN A 142 7.14 -7.80 -9.14
CA GLN A 142 8.37 -7.17 -8.66
C GLN A 142 8.24 -6.60 -7.23
N MET A 143 7.03 -6.59 -6.68
CA MET A 143 6.80 -6.04 -5.35
C MET A 143 7.28 -6.98 -4.24
N PRO A 144 7.80 -6.44 -3.14
CA PRO A 144 8.10 -7.26 -1.97
C PRO A 144 6.81 -7.78 -1.32
N ASP A 145 6.89 -8.95 -0.72
CA ASP A 145 5.75 -9.62 -0.08
C ASP A 145 5.05 -8.73 0.95
N SER A 146 5.81 -7.95 1.72
CA SER A 146 5.25 -7.02 2.71
C SER A 146 4.32 -5.98 2.11
N GLN A 147 4.63 -5.49 0.91
CA GLN A 147 3.79 -4.52 0.21
C GLN A 147 2.53 -5.19 -0.36
N LEU A 148 2.66 -6.40 -0.91
CA LEU A 148 1.51 -7.20 -1.36
C LEU A 148 0.57 -7.53 -0.20
N VAL A 149 1.10 -8.01 0.92
CA VAL A 149 0.29 -8.33 2.11
C VAL A 149 -0.48 -7.09 2.61
N SER A 150 0.10 -5.90 2.51
CA SER A 150 -0.58 -4.66 2.90
C SER A 150 -1.82 -4.33 2.08
N MET A 151 -1.98 -4.92 0.90
CA MET A 151 -3.17 -4.76 0.05
C MET A 151 -4.34 -5.66 0.46
N MET A 152 -4.09 -6.70 1.25
CA MET A 152 -5.11 -7.69 1.61
C MET A 152 -6.37 -7.09 2.25
N PRO A 153 -6.28 -6.13 3.19
CA PRO A 153 -7.46 -5.53 3.79
C PRO A 153 -8.42 -4.91 2.77
N ILE A 154 -7.89 -4.15 1.80
CA ILE A 154 -8.74 -3.53 0.78
C ILE A 154 -9.29 -4.55 -0.21
N VAL A 155 -8.50 -5.56 -0.58
CA VAL A 155 -8.96 -6.65 -1.44
C VAL A 155 -10.14 -7.37 -0.79
N GLN A 156 -10.06 -7.72 0.48
CA GLN A 156 -11.16 -8.34 1.23
C GLN A 156 -12.36 -7.41 1.37
N GLN A 157 -12.14 -6.18 1.77
CA GLN A 157 -13.21 -5.21 1.98
C GLN A 157 -14.04 -4.97 0.71
N LEU A 158 -13.40 -4.88 -0.44
CA LEU A 158 -14.09 -4.61 -1.70
C LEU A 158 -14.76 -5.85 -2.32
N ASN A 159 -14.23 -7.04 -2.08
CA ASN A 159 -14.77 -8.28 -2.64
C ASN A 159 -15.79 -8.98 -1.72
N THR A 160 -15.72 -8.72 -0.43
CA THR A 160 -16.64 -9.26 0.57
C THR A 160 -17.24 -8.16 1.44
N PRO A 161 -17.92 -7.16 0.84
CA PRO A 161 -18.48 -6.04 1.59
C PRO A 161 -19.58 -6.50 2.55
N ALA A 162 -19.61 -5.88 3.75
CA ALA A 162 -20.71 -6.08 4.67
C ALA A 162 -22.00 -5.46 4.09
N VAL A 163 -23.07 -6.25 4.06
CA VAL A 163 -24.38 -5.82 3.52
C VAL A 163 -25.39 -5.47 4.62
N SER A 164 -25.00 -5.54 5.88
CA SER A 164 -25.84 -5.13 7.00
C SER A 164 -25.90 -3.62 7.13
N LEU A 165 -27.12 -3.08 7.28
CA LEU A 165 -27.28 -1.66 7.56
C LEU A 165 -26.77 -1.34 8.96
N PRO A 166 -26.03 -0.21 9.12
CA PRO A 166 -25.68 0.24 10.47
C PRO A 166 -26.94 0.59 11.25
N LYS A 167 -26.93 0.27 12.54
CA LYS A 167 -28.03 0.68 13.43
C LYS A 167 -27.98 2.21 13.56
N ALA A 168 -29.05 2.83 13.18
CA ALA A 168 -29.23 4.28 13.33
C ALA A 168 -29.39 4.67 14.80
#